data_ad71a3415f6f05e2ccac5dcc4c4156c3
#
_entry.id   ad71a3415f6f05e2ccac5dcc4c4156c3
#
_cell.length_a   1.000
_cell.length_b   1.000
_cell.length_c   1.000
_cell.angle_alpha   90.00
_cell.angle_beta   90.00
_cell.angle_gamma   90.00
#
_symmetry.space_group_name_H-M   'P 1'
#
loop_
_entity.id
_entity.type
_entity.pdbx_description
1 polymer ?
#
loop_
_entity_poly.entity_id
_entity_poly.type
_entity_poly.pdbx_seq_one_letter_code
_entity_poly.pdbx_strand_id
1 'polypeptide(L)'
;NYSPKRFWPKEGTLDFYASYPDYSVLNEGDKMTYVQPDFNPLGVDLLWGLATNRDCAEAETVPIWMVHALAKVNIFFDSSLGDIKQAKVSAYKAGDFSNAADNGVPLWNVKTDIIQATIPEKPTKIDDVTVFILPDRITGLILIKLDGTTEIDVSDKIQNLKFEAGKEYNLTISKGVQKNTNSRSIAMSVRCVSE
;
A
#
# COMPACT_ATOMS: atom_id res chain seq x y z
N ASN A 1 -9.87 4.57 26.69
CA ASN A 1 -11.21 4.77 27.30
C ASN A 1 -12.17 5.22 26.22
N TYR A 2 -13.15 4.40 25.87
CA TYR A 2 -14.23 4.81 24.99
C TYR A 2 -15.53 5.02 25.80
N SER A 3 -16.41 5.84 25.30
CA SER A 3 -17.68 6.17 25.93
C SER A 3 -18.81 5.97 24.89
N PRO A 4 -19.93 5.38 25.26
CA PRO A 4 -20.30 4.83 26.57
C PRO A 4 -19.58 3.52 26.89
N LYS A 5 -19.42 3.22 28.18
CA LYS A 5 -18.90 1.92 28.63
C LYS A 5 -19.82 0.82 28.14
N ARG A 6 -19.23 -0.22 27.55
CA ARG A 6 -19.93 -1.44 27.13
C ARG A 6 -19.50 -2.59 28.03
N PHE A 7 -20.45 -3.46 28.34
CA PHE A 7 -20.24 -4.62 29.19
C PHE A 7 -20.26 -5.88 28.33
N TRP A 8 -19.51 -6.85 28.74
CA TRP A 8 -19.58 -8.18 28.15
C TRP A 8 -21.00 -8.74 28.27
N PRO A 9 -21.47 -9.56 27.30
CA PRO A 9 -22.68 -10.33 27.45
C PRO A 9 -22.49 -11.31 28.61
N LYS A 10 -23.59 -11.69 29.23
CA LYS A 10 -23.55 -12.67 30.35
C LYS A 10 -23.21 -14.09 29.87
N GLU A 11 -23.51 -14.39 28.64
CA GLU A 11 -23.30 -15.67 27.98
C GLU A 11 -22.85 -15.44 26.54
N GLY A 12 -22.08 -16.39 25.98
CA GLY A 12 -21.60 -16.35 24.63
C GLY A 12 -20.22 -15.68 24.49
N THR A 13 -19.81 -15.48 23.24
CA THR A 13 -18.50 -14.93 22.86
C THR A 13 -18.64 -13.65 22.07
N LEU A 14 -17.58 -12.86 22.03
CA LEU A 14 -17.46 -11.65 21.23
C LEU A 14 -16.28 -11.75 20.27
N ASP A 15 -16.45 -11.16 19.09
CA ASP A 15 -15.38 -10.90 18.14
C ASP A 15 -14.98 -9.44 18.21
N PHE A 16 -13.67 -9.19 18.20
CA PHE A 16 -13.08 -7.87 18.23
C PHE A 16 -12.31 -7.63 16.95
N TYR A 17 -12.59 -6.50 16.31
CA TYR A 17 -11.94 -6.03 15.11
C TYR A 17 -11.23 -4.72 15.42
N ALA A 18 -9.98 -4.60 15.00
CA ALA A 18 -9.20 -3.38 15.18
C ALA A 18 -8.59 -2.95 13.86
N SER A 19 -8.61 -1.66 13.59
CA SER A 19 -7.92 -1.06 12.45
C SER A 19 -7.21 0.22 12.84
N TYR A 20 -6.13 0.54 12.17
CA TYR A 20 -5.46 1.82 12.28
C TYR A 20 -4.95 2.24 10.91
N PRO A 21 -5.25 3.44 10.45
CA PRO A 21 -6.18 4.42 11.07
C PRO A 21 -7.64 3.97 10.99
N ASP A 22 -8.46 4.41 11.96
CA ASP A 22 -9.84 3.99 12.14
C ASP A 22 -10.82 4.50 11.07
N TYR A 23 -10.51 5.65 10.46
CA TYR A 23 -11.36 6.30 9.45
C TYR A 23 -11.32 5.65 8.06
N SER A 24 -10.44 4.68 7.85
CA SER A 24 -10.22 4.09 6.52
C SER A 24 -10.98 2.79 6.30
N VAL A 25 -11.57 2.21 7.35
CA VAL A 25 -12.24 0.92 7.27
C VAL A 25 -13.71 1.05 7.64
N LEU A 26 -14.58 0.62 6.73
CA LEU A 26 -16.01 0.45 6.98
C LEU A 26 -16.27 -1.04 7.24
N ASN A 27 -16.92 -1.34 8.36
CA ASN A 27 -17.31 -2.70 8.74
C ASN A 27 -18.79 -2.94 8.46
N GLU A 28 -19.09 -3.90 7.60
CA GLU A 28 -20.45 -4.33 7.25
C GLU A 28 -20.59 -5.84 7.51
N GLY A 29 -20.60 -6.22 8.78
CA GLY A 29 -20.60 -7.64 9.18
C GLY A 29 -19.24 -8.30 8.94
N ASP A 30 -19.22 -9.39 8.18
CA ASP A 30 -17.99 -10.14 7.89
C ASP A 30 -17.13 -9.51 6.77
N LYS A 31 -17.62 -8.43 6.19
CA LYS A 31 -16.96 -7.72 5.09
C LYS A 31 -16.46 -6.37 5.55
N MET A 32 -15.18 -6.13 5.36
CA MET A 32 -14.53 -4.85 5.58
C MET A 32 -14.20 -4.20 4.24
N THR A 33 -14.47 -2.89 4.15
CA THR A 33 -14.10 -2.08 2.98
C THR A 33 -13.08 -1.04 3.41
N TYR A 34 -11.95 -1.02 2.72
CA TYR A 34 -10.92 0.01 2.87
C TYR A 34 -10.93 0.95 1.66
N VAL A 35 -10.74 2.23 1.93
CA VAL A 35 -10.58 3.28 0.92
C VAL A 35 -9.34 4.09 1.25
N GLN A 36 -8.46 4.28 0.28
CA GLN A 36 -7.29 5.16 0.41
C GLN A 36 -7.73 6.58 0.76
N PRO A 37 -7.13 7.19 1.80
CA PRO A 37 -7.50 8.54 2.23
C PRO A 37 -7.07 9.59 1.20
N ASP A 38 -7.97 10.51 0.86
CA ASP A 38 -7.72 11.57 -0.14
C ASP A 38 -6.68 12.61 0.32
N PHE A 39 -6.48 12.79 1.64
CA PHE A 39 -5.55 13.80 2.20
C PHE A 39 -4.07 13.39 2.11
N ASN A 40 -3.76 12.12 2.03
CA ASN A 40 -2.40 11.59 1.84
C ASN A 40 -2.49 10.26 1.07
N PRO A 41 -2.87 10.32 -0.20
CA PRO A 41 -3.08 9.11 -0.98
C PRO A 41 -1.77 8.33 -1.10
N LEU A 42 -1.87 7.01 -0.92
CA LEU A 42 -0.75 6.07 -0.93
C LEU A 42 0.33 6.28 0.16
N GLY A 43 0.15 7.29 1.05
CA GLY A 43 1.10 7.58 2.12
C GLY A 43 0.71 7.00 3.49
N VAL A 44 -0.44 6.33 3.60
CA VAL A 44 -0.97 5.81 4.87
C VAL A 44 -1.03 4.30 4.83
N ASP A 45 -0.37 3.67 5.79
CA ASP A 45 -0.45 2.23 6.00
C ASP A 45 -1.75 1.85 6.72
N LEU A 46 -2.23 0.64 6.47
CA LEU A 46 -3.36 0.04 7.17
C LEU A 46 -2.86 -1.10 8.06
N LEU A 47 -3.05 -0.93 9.37
CA LEU A 47 -2.91 -2.01 10.33
C LEU A 47 -4.29 -2.62 10.61
N TRP A 48 -4.33 -3.93 10.69
CA TRP A 48 -5.54 -4.72 10.92
C TRP A 48 -5.31 -5.77 11.98
N GLY A 49 -6.29 -6.01 12.84
CA GLY A 49 -6.22 -7.04 13.85
C GLY A 49 -7.58 -7.63 14.21
N LEU A 50 -7.57 -8.86 14.64
CA LEU A 50 -8.75 -9.65 14.94
C LEU A 50 -8.52 -10.49 16.20
N ALA A 51 -9.55 -10.57 17.05
CA ALA A 51 -9.62 -11.54 18.14
C ALA A 51 -11.04 -12.10 18.21
N THR A 52 -11.22 -13.37 17.83
CA THR A 52 -12.53 -14.03 17.73
C THR A 52 -12.82 -14.93 18.91
N ASN A 53 -14.12 -15.24 19.09
CA ASN A 53 -14.62 -16.20 20.07
C ASN A 53 -14.12 -15.94 21.50
N ARG A 54 -14.06 -14.67 21.93
CA ARG A 54 -13.60 -14.31 23.27
C ARG A 54 -14.72 -14.40 24.28
N ASP A 55 -14.55 -15.32 25.24
CA ASP A 55 -15.48 -15.50 26.35
C ASP A 55 -15.21 -14.45 27.45
N CYS A 56 -16.27 -13.91 28.02
CA CYS A 56 -16.20 -12.96 29.13
C CYS A 56 -15.57 -13.55 30.40
N ALA A 57 -15.59 -14.88 30.55
CA ALA A 57 -15.02 -15.57 31.70
C ALA A 57 -13.49 -15.74 31.63
N GLU A 58 -12.88 -15.57 30.44
CA GLU A 58 -11.49 -15.96 30.23
C GLU A 58 -10.47 -14.84 30.40
N ALA A 59 -10.85 -13.56 30.28
CA ALA A 59 -9.83 -12.51 30.31
C ALA A 59 -10.36 -11.13 30.74
N GLU A 60 -9.60 -10.44 31.58
CA GLU A 60 -9.79 -9.01 31.87
C GLU A 60 -9.44 -8.12 30.66
N THR A 61 -8.58 -8.60 29.76
CA THR A 61 -8.13 -7.89 28.56
C THR A 61 -8.10 -8.82 27.36
N VAL A 62 -8.48 -8.31 26.19
CA VAL A 62 -8.40 -9.03 24.91
C VAL A 62 -7.17 -8.56 24.16
N PRO A 63 -6.13 -9.38 23.98
CA PRO A 63 -5.00 -9.04 23.14
C PRO A 63 -5.40 -9.10 21.66
N ILE A 64 -5.10 -8.04 20.90
CA ILE A 64 -5.31 -7.99 19.46
C ILE A 64 -3.96 -7.75 18.78
N TRP A 65 -3.51 -8.71 17.99
CA TRP A 65 -2.29 -8.59 17.21
C TRP A 65 -2.59 -7.88 15.89
N MET A 66 -1.87 -6.77 15.65
CA MET A 66 -2.05 -5.98 14.43
C MET A 66 -1.04 -6.42 13.37
N VAL A 67 -1.51 -6.58 12.14
CA VAL A 67 -0.67 -6.89 10.97
C VAL A 67 -0.80 -5.78 9.94
N HIS A 68 0.23 -5.61 9.10
CA HIS A 68 0.16 -4.72 7.95
C HIS A 68 -0.75 -5.33 6.88
N ALA A 69 -1.79 -4.61 6.50
CA ALA A 69 -2.80 -5.09 5.56
C ALA A 69 -2.54 -4.64 4.12
N LEU A 70 -1.67 -3.65 3.92
CA LEU A 70 -1.23 -3.16 2.61
C LEU A 70 0.15 -3.72 2.24
N ALA A 71 0.54 -3.55 0.98
CA ALA A 71 1.91 -3.72 0.54
C ALA A 71 2.68 -2.41 0.69
N LYS A 72 3.86 -2.45 1.29
CA LYS A 72 4.79 -1.32 1.33
C LYS A 72 5.75 -1.40 0.15
N VAL A 73 5.84 -0.34 -0.66
CA VAL A 73 6.75 -0.31 -1.81
C VAL A 73 7.66 0.91 -1.70
N ASN A 74 8.95 0.65 -1.56
CA ASN A 74 10.01 1.66 -1.62
C ASN A 74 10.51 1.72 -3.06
N ILE A 75 10.43 2.88 -3.71
CA ILE A 75 10.82 3.09 -5.10
C ILE A 75 12.06 3.97 -5.11
N PHE A 76 13.20 3.40 -5.49
CA PHE A 76 14.50 4.08 -5.56
C PHE A 76 14.79 4.53 -7.00
N PHE A 77 15.38 5.71 -7.14
CA PHE A 77 15.74 6.30 -8.42
C PHE A 77 17.26 6.29 -8.60
N ASP A 78 17.73 5.46 -9.51
CA ASP A 78 19.17 5.39 -9.84
C ASP A 78 19.67 6.69 -10.49
N SER A 79 20.89 7.07 -10.18
CA SER A 79 21.53 8.29 -10.70
C SER A 79 21.59 8.38 -12.23
N SER A 80 21.52 7.23 -12.92
CA SER A 80 21.45 7.19 -14.40
C SER A 80 20.20 7.87 -14.97
N LEU A 81 19.14 8.03 -14.17
CA LEU A 81 17.93 8.77 -14.56
C LEU A 81 18.16 10.30 -14.59
N GLY A 82 19.20 10.78 -13.93
CA GLY A 82 19.39 12.18 -13.58
C GLY A 82 18.53 12.58 -12.37
N ASP A 83 18.47 13.88 -12.08
CA ASP A 83 17.76 14.37 -10.90
C ASP A 83 16.25 14.27 -11.09
N ILE A 84 15.60 13.48 -10.24
CA ILE A 84 14.15 13.34 -10.17
C ILE A 84 13.62 14.31 -9.11
N LYS A 85 12.53 14.98 -9.41
CA LYS A 85 11.87 15.99 -8.58
C LYS A 85 10.64 15.44 -7.89
N GLN A 86 9.85 14.67 -8.63
CA GLN A 86 8.58 14.08 -8.15
C GLN A 86 8.33 12.75 -8.85
N ALA A 87 7.55 11.91 -8.21
CA ALA A 87 6.98 10.72 -8.79
C ALA A 87 5.43 10.80 -8.72
N LYS A 88 4.76 10.58 -9.85
CA LYS A 88 3.31 10.34 -9.90
C LYS A 88 3.11 8.84 -9.84
N VAL A 89 2.54 8.35 -8.74
CA VAL A 89 2.25 6.94 -8.53
C VAL A 89 0.76 6.72 -8.60
N SER A 90 0.33 5.78 -9.43
CA SER A 90 -1.08 5.37 -9.56
C SER A 90 -1.26 3.96 -9.05
N ALA A 91 -2.27 3.74 -8.21
CA ALA A 91 -2.61 2.44 -7.65
C ALA A 91 -4.13 2.32 -7.44
N TYR A 92 -4.61 1.16 -7.03
CA TYR A 92 -6.02 0.99 -6.71
C TYR A 92 -6.44 1.80 -5.49
N LYS A 93 -7.64 2.42 -5.58
CA LYS A 93 -8.17 3.31 -4.55
C LYS A 93 -8.81 2.57 -3.39
N ALA A 94 -9.51 1.48 -3.67
CA ALA A 94 -10.33 0.78 -2.69
C ALA A 94 -10.32 -0.74 -2.89
N GLY A 95 -10.64 -1.46 -1.83
CA GLY A 95 -10.83 -2.89 -1.85
C GLY A 95 -11.68 -3.36 -0.69
N ASP A 96 -12.33 -4.49 -0.88
CA ASP A 96 -12.97 -5.22 0.19
C ASP A 96 -12.00 -6.30 0.67
N PHE A 97 -11.99 -6.58 1.96
CA PHE A 97 -11.21 -7.67 2.51
C PHE A 97 -12.01 -8.48 3.53
N SER A 98 -11.65 -9.73 3.66
CA SER A 98 -12.23 -10.63 4.66
C SER A 98 -11.17 -11.07 5.65
N ASN A 99 -11.64 -11.51 6.81
CA ASN A 99 -10.81 -12.19 7.78
C ASN A 99 -10.28 -13.47 7.16
N ALA A 100 -9.02 -13.78 7.39
CA ALA A 100 -8.68 -15.16 7.27
C ALA A 100 -7.67 -15.63 6.25
N ALA A 101 -6.50 -15.12 6.30
CA ALA A 101 -5.39 -16.03 6.15
C ALA A 101 -4.99 -16.55 7.56
N ASP A 102 -4.46 -17.77 7.66
CA ASP A 102 -3.99 -18.39 8.92
C ASP A 102 -2.95 -17.53 9.68
N ASN A 103 -2.34 -16.56 8.98
CA ASN A 103 -1.35 -15.62 9.51
C ASN A 103 -1.94 -14.24 9.90
N GLY A 104 -3.26 -14.05 9.84
CA GLY A 104 -3.95 -12.81 10.16
C GLY A 104 -3.91 -11.75 9.06
N VAL A 105 -3.19 -11.97 7.96
CA VAL A 105 -3.15 -11.03 6.82
C VAL A 105 -4.46 -11.12 6.05
N PRO A 106 -5.14 -9.98 5.75
CA PRO A 106 -6.41 -9.99 5.05
C PRO A 106 -6.35 -10.56 3.64
N LEU A 107 -7.40 -11.26 3.24
CA LEU A 107 -7.64 -11.63 1.84
C LEU A 107 -8.39 -10.52 1.13
N TRP A 108 -7.78 -9.96 0.09
CA TRP A 108 -8.27 -8.80 -0.61
C TRP A 108 -9.05 -9.14 -1.89
N ASN A 109 -10.13 -8.39 -2.10
CA ASN A 109 -10.82 -8.24 -3.37
C ASN A 109 -10.72 -6.76 -3.80
N VAL A 110 -9.74 -6.45 -4.62
CA VAL A 110 -9.40 -5.07 -4.99
C VAL A 110 -10.37 -4.55 -6.05
N LYS A 111 -10.88 -3.32 -5.84
CA LYS A 111 -11.76 -2.62 -6.80
C LYS A 111 -10.92 -1.94 -7.88
N THR A 112 -11.51 -1.72 -9.06
CA THR A 112 -10.81 -1.21 -10.24
C THR A 112 -10.59 0.30 -10.27
N ASP A 113 -11.17 1.05 -9.33
CA ASP A 113 -10.97 2.49 -9.21
C ASP A 113 -9.51 2.81 -8.86
N ILE A 114 -8.96 3.81 -9.54
CA ILE A 114 -7.55 4.19 -9.40
C ILE A 114 -7.45 5.54 -8.67
N ILE A 115 -6.46 5.65 -7.77
CA ILE A 115 -6.01 6.90 -7.19
C ILE A 115 -4.59 7.19 -7.66
N GLN A 116 -4.27 8.47 -7.84
CA GLN A 116 -2.93 8.93 -8.17
C GLN A 116 -2.40 9.88 -7.10
N ALA A 117 -1.18 9.63 -6.66
CA ALA A 117 -0.43 10.53 -5.77
C ALA A 117 0.75 11.13 -6.50
N THR A 118 1.01 12.43 -6.27
CA THR A 118 2.25 13.10 -6.69
C THR A 118 3.13 13.30 -5.47
N ILE A 119 4.29 12.65 -5.42
CA ILE A 119 5.15 12.58 -4.25
C ILE A 119 6.54 13.14 -4.59
N PRO A 120 7.11 14.02 -3.79
CA PRO A 120 6.46 14.77 -2.70
C PRO A 120 5.52 15.86 -3.25
N GLU A 121 4.64 16.38 -2.41
CA GLU A 121 3.79 17.52 -2.78
C GLU A 121 4.62 18.76 -3.11
N LYS A 122 5.70 19.00 -2.35
CA LYS A 122 6.65 20.09 -2.61
C LYS A 122 7.82 19.58 -3.45
N PRO A 123 8.00 20.09 -4.67
CA PRO A 123 8.99 19.60 -5.58
C PRO A 123 10.43 19.91 -5.12
N THR A 124 11.15 18.88 -4.74
CA THR A 124 12.58 18.91 -4.42
C THR A 124 13.25 17.73 -5.13
N LYS A 125 14.58 17.71 -5.18
CA LYS A 125 15.26 16.48 -5.62
C LYS A 125 14.93 15.34 -4.65
N ILE A 126 14.57 14.17 -5.21
CA ILE A 126 14.29 12.95 -4.46
C ILE A 126 15.12 11.81 -5.00
N ASP A 127 15.54 10.93 -4.11
CA ASP A 127 16.28 9.71 -4.45
C ASP A 127 15.39 8.46 -4.30
N ASP A 128 14.28 8.58 -3.55
CA ASP A 128 13.28 7.53 -3.35
C ASP A 128 11.90 8.08 -2.99
N VAL A 129 10.91 7.22 -3.07
CA VAL A 129 9.57 7.42 -2.50
C VAL A 129 9.06 6.11 -1.90
N THR A 130 8.31 6.20 -0.80
CA THR A 130 7.62 5.06 -0.19
C THR A 130 6.12 5.22 -0.37
N VAL A 131 5.45 4.15 -0.79
CA VAL A 131 3.99 4.09 -0.94
C VAL A 131 3.43 2.83 -0.29
N PHE A 132 2.19 2.94 0.21
CA PHE A 132 1.38 1.84 0.71
C PHE A 132 0.23 1.62 -0.26
N ILE A 133 0.17 0.44 -0.85
CA ILE A 133 -0.79 0.11 -1.89
C ILE A 133 -1.64 -1.10 -1.50
N LEU A 134 -2.87 -1.16 -2.02
CA LEU A 134 -3.64 -2.38 -1.95
C LEU A 134 -2.88 -3.51 -2.66
N PRO A 135 -2.96 -4.75 -2.14
CA PRO A 135 -2.32 -5.90 -2.79
C PRO A 135 -2.81 -6.05 -4.21
N ASP A 136 -1.93 -6.07 -5.13
CA ASP A 136 -1.96 -6.38 -6.55
C ASP A 136 -0.80 -5.66 -7.26
N ARG A 137 -1.03 -4.46 -7.82
CA ARG A 137 -0.03 -3.77 -8.65
C ARG A 137 -0.06 -2.26 -8.49
N ILE A 138 1.04 -1.63 -8.83
CA ILE A 138 1.08 -0.21 -9.19
C ILE A 138 0.60 -0.11 -10.64
N THR A 139 -0.43 0.72 -10.88
CA THR A 139 -1.06 0.85 -12.19
C THR A 139 -0.40 1.90 -13.08
N GLY A 140 0.41 2.79 -12.50
CA GLY A 140 1.18 3.79 -13.23
C GLY A 140 2.30 4.39 -12.39
N LEU A 141 3.43 4.70 -13.03
CA LEU A 141 4.56 5.41 -12.44
C LEU A 141 5.17 6.34 -13.47
N ILE A 142 5.08 7.66 -13.21
CA ILE A 142 5.66 8.70 -14.03
C ILE A 142 6.63 9.50 -13.18
N LEU A 143 7.88 9.61 -13.61
CA LEU A 143 8.93 10.37 -12.94
C LEU A 143 9.03 11.75 -13.58
N ILE A 144 9.06 12.79 -12.77
CA ILE A 144 9.21 14.18 -13.21
C ILE A 144 10.63 14.61 -12.86
N LYS A 145 11.39 15.08 -13.86
CA LYS A 145 12.74 15.60 -13.67
C LYS A 145 12.75 16.94 -12.96
N LEU A 146 13.93 17.33 -12.48
CA LEU A 146 14.12 18.58 -11.74
C LEU A 146 13.80 19.82 -12.58
N ASP A 147 13.88 19.75 -13.92
CA ASP A 147 13.44 20.81 -14.83
C ASP A 147 11.91 21.08 -14.77
N GLY A 148 11.16 20.15 -14.21
CA GLY A 148 9.70 20.23 -14.01
C GLY A 148 8.87 20.01 -15.26
N THR A 149 9.49 19.76 -16.42
CA THR A 149 8.84 19.59 -17.72
C THR A 149 9.09 18.22 -18.35
N THR A 150 10.24 17.61 -18.07
CA THR A 150 10.57 16.29 -18.59
C THR A 150 9.93 15.21 -17.74
N GLU A 151 9.02 14.44 -18.36
CA GLU A 151 8.39 13.28 -17.75
C GLU A 151 9.00 11.99 -18.31
N ILE A 152 9.17 10.98 -17.46
CA ILE A 152 9.61 9.63 -17.81
C ILE A 152 8.53 8.66 -17.36
N ASP A 153 7.76 8.12 -18.29
CA ASP A 153 6.77 7.10 -18.00
C ASP A 153 7.42 5.71 -17.97
N VAL A 154 7.31 5.03 -16.84
CA VAL A 154 7.83 3.67 -16.62
C VAL A 154 6.72 2.67 -16.30
N SER A 155 5.48 3.06 -16.47
CA SER A 155 4.30 2.27 -16.10
C SER A 155 4.29 0.89 -16.76
N ASP A 156 4.68 0.80 -18.05
CA ASP A 156 4.73 -0.46 -18.80
C ASP A 156 5.77 -1.46 -18.27
N LYS A 157 6.78 -0.99 -17.52
CA LYS A 157 7.82 -1.82 -16.94
C LYS A 157 7.43 -2.44 -15.60
N ILE A 158 6.45 -1.86 -14.92
CA ILE A 158 6.06 -2.26 -13.56
C ILE A 158 4.69 -2.91 -13.49
N GLN A 159 3.84 -2.77 -14.52
CA GLN A 159 2.45 -3.22 -14.52
C GLN A 159 2.26 -4.73 -14.28
N ASN A 160 3.29 -5.54 -14.51
CA ASN A 160 3.25 -6.99 -14.31
C ASN A 160 3.80 -7.41 -12.93
N LEU A 161 4.33 -6.47 -12.13
CA LEU A 161 4.76 -6.75 -10.78
C LEU A 161 3.54 -6.87 -9.87
N LYS A 162 3.53 -7.91 -9.05
CA LYS A 162 2.50 -8.14 -8.04
C LYS A 162 3.07 -7.92 -6.65
N PHE A 163 2.29 -7.26 -5.83
CA PHE A 163 2.62 -6.93 -4.46
C PHE A 163 1.60 -7.57 -3.53
N GLU A 164 2.07 -8.19 -2.47
CA GLU A 164 1.23 -8.94 -1.51
C GLU A 164 1.04 -8.13 -0.23
N ALA A 165 -0.10 -8.32 0.43
CA ALA A 165 -0.38 -7.72 1.72
C ALA A 165 0.66 -8.10 2.78
N GLY A 166 1.01 -7.15 3.64
CA GLY A 166 1.96 -7.36 4.73
C GLY A 166 3.41 -7.57 4.30
N LYS A 167 3.72 -7.35 3.02
CA LYS A 167 5.08 -7.47 2.49
C LYS A 167 5.68 -6.10 2.18
N GLU A 168 7.01 -6.02 2.30
CA GLU A 168 7.81 -4.88 1.88
C GLU A 168 8.59 -5.21 0.60
N TYR A 169 8.63 -4.26 -0.33
CA TYR A 169 9.30 -4.40 -1.61
C TYR A 169 10.21 -3.21 -1.88
N ASN A 170 11.38 -3.50 -2.43
CA ASN A 170 12.33 -2.50 -2.89
C ASN A 170 12.39 -2.52 -4.42
N LEU A 171 11.93 -1.45 -5.06
CA LEU A 171 11.86 -1.30 -6.50
C LEU A 171 12.90 -0.26 -6.95
N THR A 172 13.89 -0.65 -7.73
CA THR A 172 14.89 0.28 -8.27
C THR A 172 14.59 0.56 -9.74
N ILE A 173 14.46 1.83 -10.09
CA ILE A 173 14.27 2.31 -11.45
C ILE A 173 15.61 2.87 -11.96
N SER A 174 16.11 2.34 -13.08
CA SER A 174 17.36 2.79 -13.71
C SER A 174 17.23 2.83 -15.23
N LYS A 175 18.11 3.58 -15.91
CA LYS A 175 18.27 3.42 -17.35
C LYS A 175 18.91 2.08 -17.63
N GLY A 176 18.27 1.26 -18.48
CA GLY A 176 18.85 0.01 -18.93
C GLY A 176 20.09 0.26 -19.80
N VAL A 177 21.06 -0.65 -19.73
CA VAL A 177 22.22 -0.63 -20.63
C VAL A 177 21.75 -1.06 -22.03
N GLN A 178 21.80 -0.17 -23.02
CA GLN A 178 21.59 -0.56 -24.41
C GLN A 178 22.79 -1.37 -24.92
N LYS A 179 22.58 -2.62 -25.25
CA LYS A 179 23.49 -3.30 -26.22
C LYS A 179 23.24 -2.66 -27.56
N ASN A 180 24.27 -2.01 -28.13
CA ASN A 180 24.30 -1.33 -29.42
C ASN A 180 23.36 -1.93 -30.49
N THR A 181 22.19 -1.33 -30.65
CA THR A 181 21.43 -1.34 -31.91
C THR A 181 21.00 0.09 -32.13
N ASN A 182 21.19 0.59 -33.36
CA ASN A 182 21.02 1.97 -33.81
C ASN A 182 19.58 2.53 -33.65
N SER A 183 18.94 2.41 -32.49
CA SER A 183 17.67 3.02 -32.20
C SER A 183 17.74 3.88 -30.93
N ARG A 184 17.16 5.09 -31.01
CA ARG A 184 17.10 6.10 -29.94
C ARG A 184 16.13 5.73 -28.81
N SER A 185 15.90 4.47 -28.51
CA SER A 185 15.03 4.05 -27.41
C SER A 185 15.84 3.96 -26.10
N ILE A 186 15.36 4.63 -25.06
CA ILE A 186 15.90 4.50 -23.72
C ILE A 186 15.37 3.18 -23.15
N ALA A 187 16.25 2.20 -22.90
CA ALA A 187 15.87 1.02 -22.17
C ALA A 187 15.76 1.38 -20.68
N MET A 188 14.65 1.00 -20.04
CA MET A 188 14.46 1.15 -18.61
C MET A 188 14.59 -0.23 -17.96
N SER A 189 15.31 -0.30 -16.85
CA SER A 189 15.44 -1.50 -16.04
C SER A 189 14.74 -1.30 -14.71
N VAL A 190 13.96 -2.29 -14.32
CA VAL A 190 13.28 -2.33 -13.03
C VAL A 190 13.73 -3.61 -12.33
N ARG A 191 14.17 -3.48 -11.09
CA ARG A 191 14.49 -4.60 -10.21
C ARG A 191 13.63 -4.50 -8.96
N CYS A 192 12.87 -5.56 -8.68
CA CYS A 192 12.11 -5.70 -7.45
C CYS A 192 12.77 -6.77 -6.57
N VAL A 193 12.91 -6.48 -5.29
CA VAL A 193 13.36 -7.44 -4.27
C VAL A 193 12.35 -7.37 -3.14
N SER A 194 11.78 -8.53 -2.76
CA SER A 194 10.95 -8.68 -1.56
C SER A 194 11.82 -9.11 -0.38
N GLU A 195 11.59 -8.54 0.77
CA GLU A 195 12.12 -8.96 2.07
C GLU A 195 11.08 -9.77 2.82
#